data_e8927914e6b098dee258df0a17218b2e
#
_entry.id   e8927914e6b098dee258df0a17218b2e
#
_cell.length_a   1.000
_cell.length_b   1.000
_cell.length_c   1.000
_cell.angle_alpha   90.00
_cell.angle_beta   90.00
_cell.angle_gamma   90.00
#
_symmetry.space_group_name_H-M   'P 1'
#
loop_
_entity.id
_entity.type
_entity.pdbx_description
1 polymer ?
#
loop_
_entity_poly.entity_id
_entity_poly.type
_entity_poly.pdbx_seq_one_letter_code
_entity_poly.pdbx_strand_id
1 'polypeptide(L)'
;MSDTATLADRHEIVVDEVFPHTLEVLWKTLTSPGMMGRWLHMEPTGFRPVVGTRFTYQTTPAGEWDGVIHCQVLEATPLERLVYSWKGGHEGNVGYGARLDTVVTFTLSAAEGGTRLRLVHSGFVLPKNELAFTNMGQGWTKVVQTIDAIAAEQG
;
A
#
# COMPACT_ATOMS: atom_id res chain seq x y z
N MET A 1 -25.60 7.51 -16.24
CA MET A 1 -24.68 7.55 -15.11
C MET A 1 -23.40 8.29 -15.48
N SER A 2 -23.05 9.24 -14.75
CA SER A 2 -21.86 10.01 -15.07
C SER A 2 -20.66 9.51 -14.25
N ASP A 3 -19.48 9.66 -14.81
CA ASP A 3 -18.24 9.37 -14.13
C ASP A 3 -18.08 10.23 -12.87
N THR A 4 -18.74 11.38 -12.84
CA THR A 4 -18.70 12.27 -11.66
C THR A 4 -19.24 11.57 -10.42
N ALA A 5 -20.36 10.82 -10.53
CA ALA A 5 -20.91 10.09 -9.40
C ALA A 5 -19.94 8.98 -8.95
N THR A 6 -19.32 8.29 -9.92
CA THR A 6 -18.33 7.26 -9.62
C THR A 6 -17.12 7.84 -8.89
N LEU A 7 -16.63 8.99 -9.32
CA LEU A 7 -15.51 9.67 -8.66
C LEU A 7 -15.87 10.14 -7.26
N ALA A 8 -17.10 10.60 -7.05
CA ALA A 8 -17.56 11.04 -5.74
C ALA A 8 -17.61 9.90 -4.73
N ASP A 9 -17.82 8.65 -5.20
CA ASP A 9 -17.87 7.48 -4.34
C ASP A 9 -16.49 6.90 -4.03
N ARG A 10 -15.45 7.39 -4.69
CA ARG A 10 -14.08 6.89 -4.48
C ARG A 10 -13.41 7.63 -3.34
N HIS A 11 -12.72 6.87 -2.52
CA HIS A 11 -12.05 7.37 -1.31
C HIS A 11 -10.62 6.92 -1.26
N GLU A 12 -9.82 7.64 -0.48
CA GLU A 12 -8.42 7.30 -0.28
C GLU A 12 -8.02 7.37 1.19
N ILE A 13 -7.02 6.55 1.54
CA ILE A 13 -6.37 6.57 2.84
C ILE A 13 -5.08 7.36 2.66
N VAL A 14 -4.82 8.31 3.56
CA VAL A 14 -3.59 9.10 3.55
C VAL A 14 -2.93 9.00 4.91
N VAL A 15 -1.64 8.64 4.92
CA VAL A 15 -0.80 8.71 6.12
C VAL A 15 0.43 9.53 5.73
N ASP A 16 0.72 10.56 6.50
CA ASP A 16 1.74 11.56 6.15
C ASP A 16 2.54 11.90 7.40
N GLU A 17 3.81 11.52 7.42
CA GLU A 17 4.66 11.63 8.60
C GLU A 17 6.09 12.03 8.22
N VAL A 18 6.79 12.71 9.11
CA VAL A 18 8.24 12.97 8.97
C VAL A 18 8.98 12.08 9.96
N PHE A 19 9.97 11.34 9.44
CA PHE A 19 10.79 10.44 10.24
C PHE A 19 12.26 10.85 10.20
N PRO A 20 13.02 10.61 11.29
CA PRO A 20 14.43 11.02 11.37
C PRO A 20 15.33 10.02 10.65
N HIS A 21 15.04 9.74 9.38
CA HIS A 21 15.79 8.79 8.55
C HIS A 21 16.13 9.42 7.20
N THR A 22 17.18 8.92 6.55
CA THR A 22 17.55 9.39 5.22
C THR A 22 16.60 8.85 4.16
N LEU A 23 16.61 9.51 3.00
CA LEU A 23 15.87 9.02 1.82
C LEU A 23 16.31 7.60 1.47
N GLU A 24 17.61 7.34 1.53
CA GLU A 24 18.19 6.04 1.18
C GLU A 24 17.69 4.92 2.10
N VAL A 25 17.68 5.17 3.41
CA VAL A 25 17.22 4.19 4.39
C VAL A 25 15.73 3.88 4.20
N LEU A 26 14.91 4.92 4.02
CA LEU A 26 13.48 4.71 3.82
C LEU A 26 13.17 4.04 2.49
N TRP A 27 13.89 4.42 1.42
CA TRP A 27 13.71 3.77 0.12
C TRP A 27 14.02 2.28 0.21
N LYS A 28 15.13 1.93 0.86
CA LYS A 28 15.52 0.54 1.07
C LYS A 28 14.45 -0.21 1.86
N THR A 29 13.94 0.40 2.93
CA THR A 29 12.91 -0.20 3.77
C THR A 29 11.62 -0.47 2.96
N LEU A 30 11.27 0.44 2.05
CA LEU A 30 10.06 0.31 1.23
C LEU A 30 10.20 -0.68 0.09
N THR A 31 11.42 -0.97 -0.37
CA THR A 31 11.64 -1.73 -1.61
C THR A 31 12.37 -3.05 -1.43
N SER A 32 12.68 -3.45 -0.21
CA SER A 32 13.30 -4.74 0.07
C SER A 32 12.24 -5.75 0.46
N PRO A 33 12.09 -6.87 -0.28
CA PRO A 33 11.00 -7.84 -0.02
C PRO A 33 10.92 -8.33 1.42
N GLY A 34 12.07 -8.65 2.03
CA GLY A 34 12.08 -9.10 3.42
C GLY A 34 11.59 -8.04 4.40
N MET A 35 11.93 -6.78 4.16
CA MET A 35 11.46 -5.67 5.00
C MET A 35 9.98 -5.39 4.75
N MET A 36 9.54 -5.46 3.49
CA MET A 36 8.12 -5.34 3.13
C MET A 36 7.28 -6.38 3.87
N GLY A 37 7.78 -7.60 3.95
CA GLY A 37 7.09 -8.66 4.70
C GLY A 37 6.96 -8.35 6.17
N ARG A 38 7.95 -7.67 6.74
CA ARG A 38 7.94 -7.29 8.15
C ARG A 38 6.94 -6.16 8.44
N TRP A 39 6.92 -5.10 7.62
CA TRP A 39 6.03 -4.00 7.94
C TRP A 39 4.59 -4.22 7.48
N LEU A 40 4.36 -5.10 6.52
CA LEU A 40 3.00 -5.40 6.06
C LEU A 40 2.44 -6.70 6.66
N HIS A 41 3.28 -7.52 7.29
CA HIS A 41 2.92 -8.85 7.81
C HIS A 41 2.50 -9.83 6.71
N MET A 42 2.93 -9.57 5.48
CA MET A 42 2.77 -10.45 4.31
C MET A 42 3.98 -10.23 3.43
N GLU A 43 4.73 -11.29 3.15
CA GLU A 43 5.90 -11.16 2.29
C GLU A 43 5.47 -11.14 0.82
N PRO A 44 5.95 -10.17 0.02
CA PRO A 44 5.63 -10.14 -1.39
C PRO A 44 6.39 -11.23 -2.15
N THR A 45 5.72 -11.87 -3.08
CA THR A 45 6.33 -12.87 -3.98
C THR A 45 6.56 -12.22 -5.33
N GLY A 46 7.82 -12.17 -5.77
CA GLY A 46 8.18 -11.65 -7.09
C GLY A 46 8.39 -10.16 -7.16
N PHE A 47 8.44 -9.46 -6.02
CA PHE A 47 8.61 -8.01 -6.02
C PHE A 47 10.02 -7.60 -6.44
N ARG A 48 10.08 -6.59 -7.31
CA ARG A 48 11.29 -5.85 -7.67
C ARG A 48 10.88 -4.39 -7.89
N PRO A 49 11.71 -3.41 -7.50
CA PRO A 49 11.37 -1.99 -7.71
C PRO A 49 11.63 -1.56 -9.17
N VAL A 50 10.98 -2.24 -10.09
CA VAL A 50 11.10 -2.01 -11.55
C VAL A 50 9.71 -1.95 -12.13
N VAL A 51 9.43 -0.90 -12.90
CA VAL A 51 8.12 -0.71 -13.55
C VAL A 51 7.75 -1.94 -14.37
N GLY A 52 6.50 -2.37 -14.23
CA GLY A 52 5.96 -3.53 -14.91
C GLY A 52 6.09 -4.83 -14.14
N THR A 53 6.88 -4.86 -13.06
CA THR A 53 7.02 -6.06 -12.24
C THR A 53 5.69 -6.42 -11.61
N ARG A 54 5.26 -7.66 -11.79
CA ARG A 54 4.06 -8.20 -11.15
C ARG A 54 4.47 -9.00 -9.94
N PHE A 55 3.74 -8.81 -8.85
CA PHE A 55 4.00 -9.53 -7.60
C PHE A 55 2.70 -9.78 -6.87
N THR A 56 2.74 -10.65 -5.88
CA THR A 56 1.53 -11.02 -5.13
C THR A 56 1.80 -11.06 -3.65
N TYR A 57 0.74 -10.85 -2.89
CA TYR A 57 0.69 -11.18 -1.47
C TYR A 57 -0.33 -12.27 -1.25
N GLN A 58 -0.12 -13.09 -0.24
CA GLN A 58 -1.10 -14.10 0.20
C GLN A 58 -1.61 -13.70 1.57
N THR A 59 -2.91 -13.49 1.66
CA THR A 59 -3.58 -13.28 2.95
C THR A 59 -4.66 -14.34 3.14
N THR A 60 -5.52 -14.17 4.15
CA THR A 60 -6.53 -15.16 4.48
C THR A 60 -7.63 -15.22 3.42
N PRO A 61 -7.89 -16.38 2.81
CA PRO A 61 -9.00 -16.54 1.87
C PRO A 61 -10.35 -16.31 2.56
N ALA A 62 -11.35 -15.94 1.77
CA ALA A 62 -12.70 -15.77 2.27
C ALA A 62 -13.71 -15.90 1.14
N GLY A 63 -14.77 -16.69 1.36
CA GLY A 63 -15.81 -16.90 0.36
C GLY A 63 -15.24 -17.40 -0.96
N GLU A 64 -15.51 -16.67 -2.04
CA GLU A 64 -15.02 -17.01 -3.37
C GLU A 64 -13.61 -16.51 -3.66
N TRP A 65 -13.02 -15.77 -2.73
CA TRP A 65 -11.68 -15.20 -2.89
C TRP A 65 -10.61 -16.12 -2.31
N ASP A 66 -9.56 -16.37 -3.10
CA ASP A 66 -8.44 -17.23 -2.71
C ASP A 66 -7.42 -16.55 -1.78
N GLY A 67 -7.63 -15.29 -1.42
CA GLY A 67 -6.74 -14.54 -0.54
C GLY A 67 -5.53 -13.95 -1.23
N VAL A 68 -5.41 -14.08 -2.55
CA VAL A 68 -4.27 -13.53 -3.29
C VAL A 68 -4.53 -12.07 -3.66
N ILE A 69 -3.54 -11.22 -3.36
CA ILE A 69 -3.55 -9.82 -3.76
C ILE A 69 -2.59 -9.69 -4.93
N HIS A 70 -3.08 -9.21 -6.06
CA HIS A 70 -2.31 -9.06 -7.29
C HIS A 70 -1.85 -7.62 -7.43
N CYS A 71 -0.54 -7.43 -7.55
CA CYS A 71 0.07 -6.11 -7.64
C CYS A 71 0.94 -5.99 -8.89
N GLN A 72 1.12 -4.75 -9.35
CA GLN A 72 2.04 -4.44 -10.42
C GLN A 72 2.69 -3.09 -10.14
N VAL A 73 4.00 -3.01 -10.27
CA VAL A 73 4.72 -1.76 -10.10
C VAL A 73 4.41 -0.83 -11.26
N LEU A 74 3.84 0.34 -10.96
CA LEU A 74 3.46 1.35 -11.94
C LEU A 74 4.49 2.47 -12.05
N GLU A 75 5.19 2.75 -10.95
CA GLU A 75 6.28 3.73 -10.93
C GLU A 75 7.29 3.32 -9.86
N ALA A 76 8.57 3.43 -10.18
CA ALA A 76 9.65 3.20 -9.21
C ALA A 76 10.77 4.21 -9.51
N THR A 77 10.63 5.39 -8.93
CA THR A 77 11.63 6.45 -9.03
C THR A 77 12.46 6.44 -7.75
N PRO A 78 13.70 5.97 -7.81
CA PRO A 78 14.52 5.81 -6.60
C PRO A 78 14.56 7.05 -5.74
N LEU A 79 14.41 6.87 -4.43
CA LEU A 79 14.43 7.90 -3.40
C LEU A 79 13.26 8.88 -3.46
N GLU A 80 12.32 8.72 -4.40
CA GLU A 80 11.22 9.66 -4.57
C GLU A 80 9.86 9.01 -4.49
N ARG A 81 9.62 7.92 -5.26
CA ARG A 81 8.24 7.46 -5.42
C ARG A 81 8.16 5.99 -5.81
N LEU A 82 7.31 5.27 -5.11
CA LEU A 82 6.95 3.89 -5.44
C LEU A 82 5.43 3.82 -5.56
N VAL A 83 4.94 3.35 -6.72
CA VAL A 83 3.51 3.20 -6.96
C VAL A 83 3.26 1.79 -7.46
N TYR A 84 2.28 1.11 -6.89
CA TYR A 84 1.86 -0.19 -7.39
C TYR A 84 0.35 -0.38 -7.25
N SER A 85 -0.22 -1.16 -8.17
CA SER A 85 -1.63 -1.53 -8.09
C SER A 85 -1.83 -2.56 -6.99
N TRP A 86 -3.03 -2.58 -6.43
CA TRP A 86 -3.41 -3.50 -5.36
C TRP A 86 -4.81 -4.00 -5.69
N LYS A 87 -4.89 -5.22 -6.20
CA LYS A 87 -6.15 -5.81 -6.66
C LYS A 87 -6.36 -7.13 -5.97
N GLY A 88 -7.57 -7.37 -5.48
CA GLY A 88 -7.92 -8.61 -4.81
C GLY A 88 -9.40 -8.70 -4.57
N GLY A 89 -9.80 -9.73 -3.83
CA GLY A 89 -11.19 -9.96 -3.53
C GLY A 89 -11.95 -10.60 -4.67
N HIS A 90 -13.24 -10.77 -4.47
CA HIS A 90 -14.14 -11.38 -5.45
C HIS A 90 -15.45 -10.63 -5.49
N GLU A 91 -16.05 -10.53 -6.68
CA GLU A 91 -17.30 -9.81 -6.86
C GLU A 91 -18.46 -10.38 -6.04
N GLY A 92 -18.44 -11.68 -5.79
CA GLY A 92 -19.45 -12.34 -5.00
C GLY A 92 -19.35 -12.12 -3.50
N ASN A 93 -18.23 -11.54 -3.02
CA ASN A 93 -18.04 -11.33 -1.59
C ASN A 93 -18.58 -9.97 -1.15
N VAL A 94 -19.11 -9.95 0.09
CA VAL A 94 -19.55 -8.73 0.73
C VAL A 94 -18.72 -8.58 2.02
N GLY A 95 -18.27 -7.36 2.33
CA GLY A 95 -17.41 -7.12 3.48
C GLY A 95 -16.00 -7.58 3.21
N TYR A 96 -15.43 -8.42 4.08
CA TYR A 96 -14.09 -8.92 3.89
C TYR A 96 -14.02 -9.78 2.62
N GLY A 97 -13.02 -9.50 1.78
CA GLY A 97 -12.84 -10.21 0.53
C GLY A 97 -13.66 -9.65 -0.63
N ALA A 98 -14.39 -8.56 -0.43
CA ALA A 98 -15.05 -7.86 -1.53
C ALA A 98 -13.99 -7.33 -2.50
N ARG A 99 -14.32 -7.29 -3.79
CA ARG A 99 -13.38 -6.92 -4.83
C ARG A 99 -12.79 -5.52 -4.61
N LEU A 100 -11.47 -5.44 -4.70
CA LEU A 100 -10.70 -4.20 -4.63
C LEU A 100 -9.94 -3.99 -5.93
N ASP A 101 -9.93 -2.76 -6.42
CA ASP A 101 -9.12 -2.34 -7.56
C ASP A 101 -8.55 -0.97 -7.20
N THR A 102 -7.39 -0.99 -6.54
CA THR A 102 -6.82 0.18 -5.87
C THR A 102 -5.37 0.39 -6.25
N VAL A 103 -4.80 1.51 -5.80
CA VAL A 103 -3.40 1.87 -6.05
C VAL A 103 -2.78 2.36 -4.76
N VAL A 104 -1.57 1.89 -4.48
CA VAL A 104 -0.76 2.32 -3.34
C VAL A 104 0.37 3.22 -3.84
N THR A 105 0.52 4.38 -3.24
CA THR A 105 1.56 5.35 -3.60
C THR A 105 2.36 5.73 -2.35
N PHE A 106 3.67 5.49 -2.39
CA PHE A 106 4.60 6.01 -1.39
C PHE A 106 5.39 7.15 -2.03
N THR A 107 5.41 8.31 -1.38
CA THR A 107 6.21 9.44 -1.83
C THR A 107 7.16 9.84 -0.70
N LEU A 108 8.43 10.01 -1.05
CA LEU A 108 9.47 10.46 -0.13
C LEU A 108 9.96 11.83 -0.56
N SER A 109 10.19 12.72 0.40
CA SER A 109 10.78 14.02 0.15
C SER A 109 11.61 14.45 1.35
N ALA A 110 12.67 15.21 1.10
CA ALA A 110 13.50 15.75 2.16
C ALA A 110 12.65 16.70 3.02
N ALA A 111 12.85 16.62 4.33
CA ALA A 111 12.14 17.48 5.26
C ALA A 111 13.09 17.89 6.39
N GLU A 112 12.74 18.94 7.09
CA GLU A 112 13.52 19.34 8.26
C GLU A 112 13.47 18.22 9.30
N GLY A 113 14.62 17.74 9.72
CA GLY A 113 14.73 16.64 10.68
C GLY A 113 14.72 15.26 10.07
N GLY A 114 14.66 15.13 8.74
CA GLY A 114 14.73 13.81 8.11
C GLY A 114 14.02 13.74 6.76
N THR A 115 13.08 12.81 6.65
CA THR A 115 12.36 12.55 5.41
C THR A 115 10.87 12.50 5.68
N ARG A 116 10.10 13.15 4.82
CA ARG A 116 8.66 13.05 4.81
C ARG A 116 8.26 11.82 4.01
N LEU A 117 7.47 10.96 4.62
CA LEU A 117 6.88 9.81 3.96
C LEU A 117 5.39 10.05 3.85
N ARG A 118 4.88 10.02 2.63
CA ARG A 118 3.44 10.13 2.40
C ARG A 118 2.95 8.86 1.71
N LEU A 119 2.01 8.19 2.34
CA LEU A 119 1.34 7.03 1.78
C LEU A 119 -0.07 7.43 1.37
N VAL A 120 -0.45 7.07 0.15
CA VAL A 120 -1.83 7.21 -0.33
C VAL A 120 -2.27 5.86 -0.89
N HIS A 121 -3.34 5.30 -0.34
CA HIS A 121 -3.98 4.10 -0.88
C HIS A 121 -5.33 4.54 -1.41
N SER A 122 -5.48 4.59 -2.71
CA SER A 122 -6.62 5.21 -3.38
C SER A 122 -7.43 4.23 -4.22
N GLY A 123 -8.68 4.59 -4.50
CA GLY A 123 -9.55 3.82 -5.38
C GLY A 123 -10.59 2.99 -4.65
N PHE A 124 -10.75 3.17 -3.33
CA PHE A 124 -11.82 2.50 -2.59
C PHE A 124 -13.17 3.05 -3.01
N VAL A 125 -14.10 2.17 -3.31
CA VAL A 125 -15.47 2.52 -3.72
C VAL A 125 -16.42 2.19 -2.57
N LEU A 126 -17.12 3.20 -2.07
CA LEU A 126 -18.08 2.99 -0.97
C LEU A 126 -19.50 2.94 -1.53
N PRO A 127 -20.38 2.15 -0.93
CA PRO A 127 -20.18 1.36 0.29
C PRO A 127 -19.52 -0.02 0.07
N LYS A 128 -19.30 -0.44 -1.18
CA LYS A 128 -18.78 -1.77 -1.51
C LYS A 128 -17.50 -2.12 -0.74
N ASN A 129 -16.55 -1.17 -0.66
CA ASN A 129 -15.26 -1.38 -0.02
C ASN A 129 -15.18 -0.78 1.38
N GLU A 130 -16.32 -0.53 2.04
CA GLU A 130 -16.32 0.15 3.33
C GLU A 130 -15.50 -0.58 4.40
N LEU A 131 -15.66 -1.90 4.51
CA LEU A 131 -14.92 -2.68 5.50
C LEU A 131 -13.42 -2.62 5.24
N ALA A 132 -13.01 -2.83 3.99
CA ALA A 132 -11.59 -2.74 3.62
C ALA A 132 -11.04 -1.35 3.86
N PHE A 133 -11.78 -0.32 3.48
CA PHE A 133 -11.39 1.07 3.68
C PHE A 133 -11.15 1.38 5.17
N THR A 134 -12.08 0.99 6.02
CA THR A 134 -11.98 1.22 7.47
C THR A 134 -10.81 0.44 8.07
N ASN A 135 -10.72 -0.85 7.77
CA ASN A 135 -9.67 -1.71 8.34
C ASN A 135 -8.28 -1.32 7.85
N MET A 136 -8.14 -1.04 6.57
CA MET A 136 -6.85 -0.66 6.00
C MET A 136 -6.42 0.75 6.46
N GLY A 137 -7.39 1.64 6.70
CA GLY A 137 -7.07 2.96 7.24
C GLY A 137 -6.41 2.86 8.60
N GLN A 138 -6.93 2.01 9.46
CA GLN A 138 -6.32 1.74 10.77
C GLN A 138 -5.02 0.98 10.62
N GLY A 139 -4.97 0.01 9.71
CA GLY A 139 -3.80 -0.82 9.46
C GLY A 139 -2.62 -0.02 8.92
N TRP A 140 -2.85 0.84 7.94
CA TRP A 140 -1.77 1.64 7.34
C TRP A 140 -1.12 2.59 8.35
N THR A 141 -1.87 3.13 9.27
CA THR A 141 -1.30 3.97 10.33
C THR A 141 -0.28 3.18 11.15
N LYS A 142 -0.61 1.94 11.51
CA LYS A 142 0.30 1.05 12.24
C LYS A 142 1.48 0.61 11.38
N VAL A 143 1.23 0.32 10.10
CA VAL A 143 2.27 -0.10 9.15
C VAL A 143 3.32 0.99 9.00
N VAL A 144 2.91 2.25 8.87
CA VAL A 144 3.85 3.37 8.73
C VAL A 144 4.72 3.50 9.98
N GLN A 145 4.18 3.27 11.18
CA GLN A 145 4.98 3.26 12.40
C GLN A 145 5.97 2.08 12.41
N THR A 146 5.58 0.94 11.86
CA THR A 146 6.47 -0.22 11.74
C THR A 146 7.60 0.06 10.73
N ILE A 147 7.30 0.76 9.64
CA ILE A 147 8.32 1.21 8.68
C ILE A 147 9.38 2.06 9.39
N ASP A 148 8.94 3.00 10.23
CA ASP A 148 9.84 3.83 11.03
C ASP A 148 10.75 2.96 11.92
N ALA A 149 10.18 2.00 12.63
CA ALA A 149 10.93 1.12 13.53
C ALA A 149 11.96 0.28 12.76
N ILE A 150 11.60 -0.25 11.60
CA ILE A 150 12.53 -1.04 10.77
C ILE A 150 13.63 -0.15 10.21
N ALA A 151 13.30 1.06 9.78
CA ALA A 151 14.29 2.03 9.30
C ALA A 151 15.29 2.36 10.39
N ALA A 152 14.83 2.51 11.62
CA ALA A 152 15.70 2.80 12.76
C ALA A 152 16.75 1.71 13.01
N GLU A 153 16.45 0.46 12.70
CA GLU A 153 17.40 -0.65 12.84
C GLU A 153 18.58 -0.52 11.90
N GLN A 154 18.41 0.18 10.79
CA GLN A 154 19.43 0.29 9.73
C GLN A 154 20.32 1.52 9.89
N GLY A 155 19.82 2.49 10.59
CA GLY A 155 20.54 3.74 10.85
C GLY A 155 21.40 3.64 12.06
#